data_b88d26d26686e663ad0fea44f4b0a0f7
#
_entry.id   b88d26d26686e663ad0fea44f4b0a0f7
#
_cell.length_a   1.000
_cell.length_b   1.000
_cell.length_c   1.000
_cell.angle_alpha   90.00
_cell.angle_beta   90.00
_cell.angle_gamma   90.00
#
_symmetry.space_group_name_H-M   'P 1'
#
loop_
_entity.id
_entity.type
_entity.pdbx_description
1 polymer ?
#
loop_
_entity_poly.entity_id
_entity_poly.type
_entity_poly.pdbx_seq_one_letter_code
_entity_poly.pdbx_strand_id
1 'polypeptide(L)'
;RAFAGRLQNIFKEGVTSCDVAQNIVVVKTMPGLAPAAGAALDGMEIDGLVGSLAGDDTVILIMRSNQIAEVLCRDIESMLE
;
A
#
# COMPACT_ATOMS: atom_id res chain seq x y z
N ARG A 1 -9.96 11.03 -12.24
CA ARG A 1 -11.01 10.88 -11.26
C ARG A 1 -10.62 11.39 -9.89
N ALA A 2 -11.60 11.87 -9.15
CA ALA A 2 -11.36 12.38 -7.80
C ALA A 2 -10.82 11.29 -6.88
N PHE A 3 -11.33 10.06 -7.02
CA PHE A 3 -10.89 8.95 -6.18
C PHE A 3 -9.40 8.64 -6.40
N ALA A 4 -8.97 8.59 -7.65
CA ALA A 4 -7.57 8.33 -7.96
C ALA A 4 -6.67 9.46 -7.45
N GLY A 5 -7.14 10.71 -7.56
CA GLY A 5 -6.40 11.84 -7.04
C GLY A 5 -6.25 11.79 -5.53
N ARG A 6 -7.30 11.36 -4.82
CA ARG A 6 -7.24 11.21 -3.37
C ARG A 6 -6.26 10.14 -2.97
N LEU A 7 -6.23 9.02 -3.71
CA LEU A 7 -5.29 7.94 -3.42
C LEU A 7 -3.85 8.42 -3.54
N GLN A 8 -3.56 9.17 -4.61
CA GLN A 8 -2.22 9.71 -4.78
C GLN A 8 -1.85 10.67 -3.66
N ASN A 9 -2.79 11.51 -3.24
CA ASN A 9 -2.54 12.45 -2.16
C ASN A 9 -2.28 11.72 -0.85
N ILE A 10 -3.08 10.70 -0.53
CA ILE A 10 -2.87 9.91 0.68
C ILE A 10 -1.49 9.30 0.67
N PHE A 11 -1.07 8.73 -0.46
CA PHE A 11 0.23 8.11 -0.56
C PHE A 11 1.35 9.15 -0.44
N LYS A 12 1.27 10.26 -1.17
CA LYS A 12 2.32 11.28 -1.13
C LYS A 12 2.48 11.91 0.25
N GLU A 13 1.37 12.09 0.96
CA GLU A 13 1.40 12.79 2.24
C GLU A 13 1.57 11.85 3.42
N GLY A 14 1.10 10.61 3.30
CA GLY A 14 1.02 9.71 4.43
C GLY A 14 1.98 8.54 4.40
N VAL A 15 2.27 7.99 3.22
CA VAL A 15 3.13 6.82 3.12
C VAL A 15 4.59 7.26 3.10
N THR A 16 5.40 6.65 3.98
CA THR A 16 6.82 7.02 4.09
C THR A 16 7.73 6.03 3.39
N SER A 17 7.34 4.75 3.31
CA SER A 17 8.16 3.76 2.63
C SER A 17 7.35 2.52 2.32
N CYS A 18 7.89 1.68 1.44
CA CYS A 18 7.30 0.40 1.09
C CYS A 18 8.43 -0.60 0.94
N ASP A 19 8.25 -1.79 1.49
CA ASP A 19 9.22 -2.85 1.37
C ASP A 19 8.51 -4.18 1.18
N VAL A 20 9.24 -5.19 0.77
CA VAL A 20 8.65 -6.50 0.50
C VAL A 20 9.46 -7.58 1.22
N ALA A 21 8.75 -8.54 1.79
CA ALA A 21 9.32 -9.74 2.40
C ALA A 21 8.56 -10.93 1.83
N GLN A 22 9.17 -11.61 0.87
CA GLN A 22 8.54 -12.71 0.16
C GLN A 22 7.21 -12.25 -0.45
N ASN A 23 6.09 -12.79 -0.01
CA ASN A 23 4.77 -12.44 -0.54
C ASN A 23 4.04 -11.38 0.30
N ILE A 24 4.77 -10.71 1.18
CA ILE A 24 4.19 -9.68 2.04
C ILE A 24 4.76 -8.32 1.64
N VAL A 25 3.87 -7.36 1.42
CA VAL A 25 4.27 -5.97 1.17
C VAL A 25 3.99 -5.18 2.45
N VAL A 26 5.01 -4.48 2.93
CA VAL A 26 4.92 -3.69 4.15
C VAL A 26 4.95 -2.21 3.77
N VAL A 27 3.84 -1.52 4.02
CA VAL A 27 3.71 -0.10 3.72
C VAL A 27 3.77 0.65 5.04
N LYS A 28 4.76 1.53 5.17
CA LYS A 28 4.90 2.35 6.38
C LYS A 28 4.28 3.72 6.12
N THR A 29 3.61 4.23 7.14
CA THR A 29 2.95 5.54 7.04
C THR A 29 3.34 6.43 8.21
N MET A 30 2.92 7.68 8.11
CA MET A 30 2.95 8.56 9.27
C MET A 30 2.03 8.00 10.36
N PRO A 31 2.32 8.29 11.65
CA PRO A 31 1.46 7.78 12.73
C PRO A 31 -0.01 8.12 12.51
N GLY A 32 -0.86 7.13 12.73
CA GLY A 32 -2.31 7.29 12.62
C GLY A 32 -2.86 7.19 11.21
N LEU A 33 -2.01 7.07 10.18
CA LEU A 33 -2.49 7.11 8.79
C LEU A 33 -2.58 5.73 8.13
N ALA A 34 -2.18 4.66 8.82
CA ALA A 34 -2.26 3.33 8.23
C ALA A 34 -3.69 2.92 7.86
N PRO A 35 -4.72 3.18 8.68
CA PRO A 35 -6.09 2.81 8.28
C PRO A 35 -6.53 3.50 6.99
N ALA A 36 -6.19 4.78 6.82
CA ALA A 36 -6.54 5.50 5.60
C ALA A 36 -5.80 4.94 4.39
N ALA A 37 -4.52 4.66 4.53
CA ALA A 37 -3.73 4.07 3.45
C ALA A 37 -4.24 2.68 3.10
N GLY A 38 -4.60 1.88 4.10
CA GLY A 38 -5.15 0.54 3.88
C GLY A 38 -6.47 0.59 3.13
N ALA A 39 -7.36 1.52 3.52
CA ALA A 39 -8.62 1.71 2.83
C ALA A 39 -8.41 2.12 1.37
N ALA A 40 -7.42 3.00 1.14
CA ALA A 40 -7.09 3.42 -0.22
C ALA A 40 -6.62 2.25 -1.07
N LEU A 41 -5.75 1.41 -0.52
CA LEU A 41 -5.24 0.23 -1.22
C LEU A 41 -6.35 -0.76 -1.52
N ASP A 42 -7.26 -0.99 -0.57
CA ASP A 42 -8.40 -1.88 -0.79
C ASP A 42 -9.27 -1.39 -1.94
N GLY A 43 -9.44 -0.09 -2.06
CA GLY A 43 -10.25 0.49 -3.13
C GLY A 43 -9.61 0.41 -4.51
N MET A 44 -8.32 0.11 -4.60
CA MET A 44 -7.61 0.02 -5.88
C MET A 44 -7.85 -1.31 -6.60
N GLU A 45 -8.44 -2.29 -5.94
CA GLU A 45 -8.70 -3.61 -6.52
C GLU A 45 -7.42 -4.23 -7.08
N ILE A 46 -6.43 -4.37 -6.24
CA ILE A 46 -5.09 -4.81 -6.63
C ILE A 46 -5.09 -6.29 -6.99
N ASP A 47 -4.59 -6.62 -8.17
CA ASP A 47 -4.45 -8.01 -8.62
C ASP A 47 -3.52 -8.78 -7.70
N GLY A 48 -3.97 -9.97 -7.28
CA GLY A 48 -3.15 -10.84 -6.45
C GLY A 48 -3.14 -10.49 -4.98
N LEU A 49 -3.92 -9.49 -4.57
CA LEU A 49 -4.06 -9.16 -3.16
C LEU A 49 -5.01 -10.16 -2.50
N VAL A 50 -4.50 -10.89 -1.51
CA VAL A 50 -5.31 -11.86 -0.76
C VAL A 50 -6.04 -11.17 0.38
N GLY A 51 -5.36 -10.26 1.07
CA GLY A 51 -5.94 -9.51 2.17
C GLY A 51 -4.97 -8.50 2.70
N SER A 52 -5.46 -7.61 3.55
CA SER A 52 -4.64 -6.55 4.13
C SER A 52 -5.01 -6.34 5.59
N LEU A 53 -4.07 -5.77 6.33
CA LEU A 53 -4.26 -5.44 7.73
C LEU A 53 -3.53 -4.14 8.03
N ALA A 54 -4.25 -3.16 8.56
CA ALA A 54 -3.68 -1.87 8.90
C ALA A 54 -3.56 -1.74 10.42
N GLY A 55 -2.36 -1.35 10.88
CA GLY A 55 -2.14 -0.97 12.26
C GLY A 55 -2.25 0.53 12.41
N ASP A 56 -1.33 1.13 13.16
CA ASP A 56 -1.29 2.57 13.35
C ASP A 56 -0.48 3.26 12.24
N ASP A 57 0.73 2.76 11.99
CA ASP A 57 1.67 3.33 11.04
C ASP A 57 2.18 2.32 10.01
N THR A 58 1.55 1.16 9.94
CA THR A 58 2.00 0.08 9.05
C THR A 58 0.79 -0.64 8.47
N VAL A 59 0.84 -0.91 7.16
CA VAL A 59 -0.14 -1.74 6.48
C VAL A 59 0.58 -2.98 5.96
N ILE A 60 0.02 -4.15 6.24
CA ILE A 60 0.53 -5.42 5.72
C ILE A 60 -0.39 -5.89 4.61
N LEU A 61 0.18 -6.17 3.45
CA LEU A 61 -0.56 -6.69 2.30
C LEU A 61 -0.05 -8.10 2.01
N ILE A 62 -0.98 -9.06 2.01
CA ILE A 62 -0.65 -10.45 1.71
C ILE A 62 -0.94 -10.70 0.24
N MET A 63 0.10 -11.06 -0.53
CA MET A 63 -0.02 -11.25 -1.96
C MET A 63 0.04 -12.74 -2.32
N ARG A 64 -0.46 -13.06 -3.51
CA ARG A 64 -0.51 -14.46 -3.97
C ARG A 64 0.86 -15.04 -4.27
N SER A 65 1.83 -14.19 -4.63
CA SER A 65 3.17 -14.67 -4.94
C SER A 65 4.20 -13.62 -4.60
N ASN A 66 5.46 -14.06 -4.49
CA ASN A 66 6.56 -13.15 -4.23
C ASN A 66 6.74 -12.16 -5.37
N GLN A 67 6.55 -12.61 -6.61
CA GLN A 67 6.72 -11.76 -7.79
C GLN A 67 5.69 -10.64 -7.82
N ILE A 68 4.43 -10.97 -7.51
CA ILE A 68 3.36 -9.98 -7.47
C ILE A 68 3.64 -8.96 -6.37
N ALA A 69 4.15 -9.42 -5.24
CA ALA A 69 4.50 -8.52 -4.14
C ALA A 69 5.58 -7.52 -4.55
N GLU A 70 6.59 -7.99 -5.26
CA GLU A 70 7.66 -7.11 -5.73
C GLU A 70 7.16 -6.07 -6.71
N VAL A 71 6.29 -6.48 -7.64
CA VAL A 71 5.71 -5.55 -8.61
C VAL A 71 4.88 -4.49 -7.90
N LEU A 72 4.05 -4.91 -6.96
CA LEU A 72 3.21 -3.98 -6.22
C LEU A 72 4.05 -2.98 -5.43
N CYS A 73 5.11 -3.45 -4.78
CA CYS A 73 5.98 -2.57 -4.02
C CYS A 73 6.60 -1.50 -4.91
N ARG A 74 7.06 -1.89 -6.11
CA ARG A 74 7.61 -0.92 -7.06
C ARG A 74 6.56 0.08 -7.52
N ASP A 75 5.34 -0.39 -7.76
CA ASP A 75 4.25 0.50 -8.16
C ASP A 75 3.94 1.51 -7.07
N ILE A 76 3.91 1.07 -5.82
CA ILE A 76 3.67 1.96 -4.69
C ILE A 76 4.81 2.98 -4.57
N GLU A 77 6.06 2.54 -4.65
CA GLU A 77 7.20 3.43 -4.58
C GLU A 77 7.16 4.48 -5.69
N SER A 78 6.71 4.08 -6.87
CA SER A 78 6.55 4.98 -7.99
C SER A 78 5.54 6.09 -7.69
N MET A 79 4.51 5.80 -6.93
CA MET A 79 3.50 6.79 -6.53
C MET A 79 4.04 7.80 -5.52
N LEU A 80 5.13 7.47 -4.83
CA LEU A 80 5.70 8.34 -3.80
C LEU A 80 6.65 9.39 -4.37
N GLU A 81 7.05 9.23 -5.61
CA GLU A 81 7.99 10.15 -6.27
C GLU A 81 7.35 11.44 -6.75
#